data_f9b2d8a8e3aadea00313bc94f5290158
#
_entry.id   f9b2d8a8e3aadea00313bc94f5290158
#
_cell.length_a   1.000
_cell.length_b   1.000
_cell.length_c   1.000
_cell.angle_alpha   90.00
_cell.angle_beta   90.00
_cell.angle_gamma   90.00
#
_symmetry.space_group_name_H-M   'P 1'
#
loop_
_entity.id
_entity.type
_entity.pdbx_description
1 polymer ?
#
loop_
_entity_poly.entity_id
_entity_poly.type
_entity_poly.pdbx_seq_one_letter_code
_entity_poly.pdbx_strand_id
1 'polypeptide(L)'
;MEFTLTEERNPLTSDIDTLPTRDMLTLINAEDQKVALAVRGELPNIAVAVDAITDRMQRGGRLVYIGAGTSGRLGMLDASECPPTFGTPPGLVVGLIAGGSAALTEAVEGAEDDWQSGRRQIAELDVNENDSVIGIAASGRTPYAIGGLEEAKKRGALTISIACNRPSSLEGRAEIGIAPVVGPEVVSGSTRLKAGTAQKMVLNMISTAVMIRLGKTYSNLMVDVQPTNIKLRHRARRIVAEATGLDLQRATGILAACNGEVKTAIVAILAGVSPEIARIRLLETGGYVRKAIG
;
A
#
# COMPACT_ATOMS: atom_id res chain seq x y z
N MET A 1 -6.33 -13.51 29.64
CA MET A 1 -5.86 -12.86 28.39
C MET A 1 -5.30 -13.97 27.51
N GLU A 2 -5.84 -14.18 26.32
CA GLU A 2 -5.20 -15.06 25.34
C GLU A 2 -3.91 -14.39 24.88
N PHE A 3 -2.78 -15.02 25.13
CA PHE A 3 -1.48 -14.58 24.62
C PHE A 3 -1.48 -14.75 23.09
N THR A 4 -1.12 -13.71 22.38
CA THR A 4 -0.87 -13.77 20.93
C THR A 4 0.60 -14.05 20.68
N LEU A 5 0.94 -14.69 19.57
CA LEU A 5 2.31 -14.96 19.16
C LEU A 5 3.21 -13.71 19.17
N THR A 6 2.63 -12.53 18.84
CA THR A 6 3.35 -11.26 18.84
C THR A 6 3.75 -10.78 20.26
N GLU A 7 3.11 -11.31 21.31
CA GLU A 7 3.42 -11.00 22.73
C GLU A 7 4.29 -12.08 23.39
N GLU A 8 4.49 -13.22 22.72
CA GLU A 8 5.33 -14.28 23.24
C GLU A 8 6.80 -13.90 23.28
N ARG A 9 7.54 -14.51 24.22
CA ARG A 9 9.00 -14.38 24.24
C ARG A 9 9.60 -15.24 23.14
N ASN A 10 10.50 -14.68 22.36
CA ASN A 10 11.27 -15.44 21.38
C ASN A 10 12.38 -16.23 22.10
N PRO A 11 12.32 -17.57 22.11
CA PRO A 11 13.32 -18.37 22.83
C PRO A 11 14.72 -18.24 22.22
N LEU A 12 14.84 -17.88 20.94
CA LEU A 12 16.12 -17.69 20.26
C LEU A 12 16.83 -16.40 20.66
N THR A 13 16.10 -15.46 21.27
CA THR A 13 16.64 -14.13 21.62
C THR A 13 16.61 -13.86 23.13
N SER A 14 16.44 -14.89 23.95
CA SER A 14 16.32 -14.77 25.43
C SER A 14 17.51 -14.07 26.09
N ASP A 15 18.69 -14.25 25.55
CA ASP A 15 19.95 -13.72 26.10
C ASP A 15 20.58 -12.64 25.17
N ILE A 16 19.78 -12.01 24.31
CA ILE A 16 20.25 -11.06 23.27
C ILE A 16 20.99 -9.86 23.87
N ASP A 17 20.62 -9.43 25.08
CA ASP A 17 21.22 -8.32 25.82
C ASP A 17 22.65 -8.60 26.30
N THR A 18 23.06 -9.87 26.32
CA THR A 18 24.42 -10.28 26.72
C THR A 18 25.37 -10.45 25.54
N LEU A 19 24.86 -10.41 24.31
CA LEU A 19 25.63 -10.71 23.11
C LEU A 19 26.52 -9.53 22.67
N PRO A 20 27.70 -9.82 22.10
CA PRO A 20 28.43 -8.82 21.35
C PRO A 20 27.58 -8.24 20.20
N THR A 21 27.79 -6.97 19.87
CA THR A 21 26.96 -6.25 18.87
C THR A 21 26.82 -7.01 17.55
N ARG A 22 27.90 -7.61 17.04
CA ARG A 22 27.85 -8.38 15.79
C ARG A 22 26.90 -9.57 15.87
N ASP A 23 26.96 -10.31 16.98
CA ASP A 23 26.17 -11.52 17.18
C ASP A 23 24.68 -11.15 17.40
N MET A 24 24.44 -10.08 18.15
CA MET A 24 23.11 -9.47 18.29
C MET A 24 22.50 -9.11 16.92
N LEU A 25 23.25 -8.40 16.08
CA LEU A 25 22.78 -8.01 14.74
C LEU A 25 22.58 -9.22 13.82
N THR A 26 23.43 -10.23 13.91
CA THR A 26 23.29 -11.48 13.16
C THR A 26 21.98 -12.19 13.54
N LEU A 27 21.66 -12.24 14.82
CA LEU A 27 20.43 -12.86 15.33
C LEU A 27 19.18 -12.08 14.88
N ILE A 28 19.20 -10.74 14.99
CA ILE A 28 18.11 -9.88 14.48
C ILE A 28 17.89 -10.13 12.99
N ASN A 29 18.95 -10.11 12.20
CA ASN A 29 18.85 -10.32 10.74
C ASN A 29 18.31 -11.72 10.40
N ALA A 30 18.71 -12.76 11.15
CA ALA A 30 18.19 -14.12 10.95
C ALA A 30 16.68 -14.22 11.22
N GLU A 31 16.18 -13.48 12.21
CA GLU A 31 14.74 -13.36 12.47
C GLU A 31 14.02 -12.59 11.35
N ASP A 32 14.59 -11.48 10.87
CA ASP A 32 14.01 -10.67 9.80
C ASP A 32 13.87 -11.43 8.48
N GLN A 33 14.78 -12.36 8.18
CA GLN A 33 14.69 -13.20 6.96
C GLN A 33 13.41 -14.06 6.91
N LYS A 34 12.77 -14.35 8.03
CA LYS A 34 11.52 -15.11 8.09
C LYS A 34 10.33 -14.32 7.58
N VAL A 35 10.39 -12.99 7.57
CA VAL A 35 9.27 -12.11 7.22
C VAL A 35 8.79 -12.32 5.80
N ALA A 36 9.70 -12.34 4.83
CA ALA A 36 9.34 -12.52 3.42
C ALA A 36 8.68 -13.89 3.16
N LEU A 37 9.09 -14.92 3.90
CA LEU A 37 8.49 -16.27 3.81
C LEU A 37 7.08 -16.30 4.40
N ALA A 38 6.84 -15.62 5.52
CA ALA A 38 5.51 -15.48 6.10
C ALA A 38 4.56 -14.73 5.14
N VAL A 39 5.01 -13.63 4.54
CA VAL A 39 4.25 -12.89 3.53
C VAL A 39 3.99 -13.74 2.28
N ARG A 40 4.95 -14.54 1.84
CA ARG A 40 4.78 -15.47 0.72
C ARG A 40 3.61 -16.44 0.93
N GLY A 41 3.41 -16.90 2.15
CA GLY A 41 2.28 -17.78 2.51
C GLY A 41 0.91 -17.13 2.29
N GLU A 42 0.83 -15.81 2.33
CA GLU A 42 -0.40 -15.04 2.17
C GLU A 42 -0.65 -14.52 0.73
N LEU A 43 0.23 -14.82 -0.23
CA LEU A 43 0.06 -14.37 -1.63
C LEU A 43 -1.31 -14.70 -2.23
N PRO A 44 -1.94 -15.86 -1.97
CA PRO A 44 -3.28 -16.13 -2.48
C PRO A 44 -4.33 -15.13 -1.94
N ASN A 45 -4.30 -14.83 -0.64
CA ASN A 45 -5.22 -13.86 -0.02
C ASN A 45 -4.94 -12.42 -0.48
N ILE A 46 -3.66 -12.08 -0.66
CA ILE A 46 -3.25 -10.78 -1.21
C ILE A 46 -3.77 -10.63 -2.65
N ALA A 47 -3.67 -11.67 -3.48
CA ALA A 47 -4.17 -11.62 -4.86
C ALA A 47 -5.70 -11.40 -4.91
N VAL A 48 -6.47 -12.12 -4.09
CA VAL A 48 -7.92 -11.92 -3.97
C VAL A 48 -8.24 -10.48 -3.54
N ALA A 49 -7.50 -9.93 -2.57
CA ALA A 49 -7.67 -8.55 -2.14
C ALA A 49 -7.37 -7.56 -3.27
N VAL A 50 -6.26 -7.74 -4.00
CA VAL A 50 -5.88 -6.87 -5.13
C VAL A 50 -6.95 -6.85 -6.21
N ASP A 51 -7.46 -8.01 -6.61
CA ASP A 51 -8.49 -8.09 -7.65
C ASP A 51 -9.79 -7.41 -7.19
N ALA A 52 -10.25 -7.68 -5.97
CA ALA A 52 -11.46 -7.08 -5.43
C ALA A 52 -11.36 -5.55 -5.21
N ILE A 53 -10.20 -5.04 -4.79
CA ILE A 53 -9.93 -3.60 -4.68
C ILE A 53 -9.92 -2.97 -6.07
N THR A 54 -9.24 -3.60 -7.04
CA THR A 54 -9.16 -3.09 -8.42
C THR A 54 -10.55 -2.91 -9.02
N ASP A 55 -11.42 -3.91 -8.89
CA ASP A 55 -12.79 -3.86 -9.39
C ASP A 55 -13.60 -2.70 -8.78
N ARG A 56 -13.43 -2.44 -7.49
CA ARG A 56 -14.08 -1.32 -6.81
C ARG A 56 -13.54 0.04 -7.26
N MET A 57 -12.22 0.17 -7.35
CA MET A 57 -11.58 1.41 -7.80
C MET A 57 -11.91 1.73 -9.27
N GLN A 58 -12.11 0.73 -10.13
CA GLN A 58 -12.61 0.94 -11.50
C GLN A 58 -14.04 1.49 -11.54
N ARG A 59 -14.84 1.25 -10.51
CA ARG A 59 -16.18 1.84 -10.33
C ARG A 59 -16.17 3.19 -9.61
N GLY A 60 -14.98 3.79 -9.41
CA GLY A 60 -14.80 5.08 -8.77
C GLY A 60 -14.62 5.03 -7.26
N GLY A 61 -14.41 3.85 -6.67
CA GLY A 61 -14.13 3.68 -5.25
C GLY A 61 -12.70 4.04 -4.87
N ARG A 62 -12.44 4.04 -3.56
CA ARG A 62 -11.17 4.41 -2.93
C ARG A 62 -10.59 3.23 -2.15
N LEU A 63 -9.29 3.29 -1.90
CA LEU A 63 -8.59 2.41 -0.97
C LEU A 63 -8.32 3.17 0.33
N VAL A 64 -8.82 2.66 1.46
CA VAL A 64 -8.68 3.29 2.77
C VAL A 64 -7.94 2.36 3.71
N TYR A 65 -6.86 2.85 4.32
CA TYR A 65 -6.12 2.18 5.39
C TYR A 65 -6.55 2.73 6.74
N ILE A 66 -6.74 1.87 7.73
CA ILE A 66 -7.03 2.28 9.11
C ILE A 66 -6.23 1.44 10.10
N GLY A 67 -5.50 2.10 11.00
CA GLY A 67 -4.65 1.43 11.98
C GLY A 67 -4.15 2.37 13.07
N ALA A 68 -3.48 1.82 14.07
CA ALA A 68 -2.89 2.56 15.19
C ALA A 68 -1.36 2.36 15.24
N GLY A 69 -0.64 3.28 15.87
CA GLY A 69 0.80 3.18 16.10
C GLY A 69 1.59 2.94 14.80
N THR A 70 2.48 1.95 14.80
CA THR A 70 3.27 1.57 13.63
C THR A 70 2.40 1.16 12.44
N SER A 71 1.34 0.39 12.67
CA SER A 71 0.42 -0.08 11.62
C SER A 71 -0.28 1.11 10.92
N GLY A 72 -0.76 2.09 11.70
CA GLY A 72 -1.36 3.31 11.16
C GLY A 72 -0.34 4.16 10.39
N ARG A 73 0.90 4.31 10.90
CA ARG A 73 1.97 5.04 10.21
C ARG A 73 2.32 4.40 8.86
N LEU A 74 2.37 3.07 8.79
CA LEU A 74 2.64 2.34 7.53
C LEU A 74 1.51 2.54 6.51
N GLY A 75 0.25 2.54 6.93
CA GLY A 75 -0.89 2.87 6.07
C GLY A 75 -0.82 4.31 5.53
N MET A 76 -0.50 5.27 6.40
CA MET A 76 -0.29 6.67 6.00
C MET A 76 0.87 6.82 5.02
N LEU A 77 1.99 6.14 5.27
CA LEU A 77 3.16 6.15 4.40
C LEU A 77 2.81 5.64 3.00
N ASP A 78 2.21 4.45 2.90
CA ASP A 78 1.85 3.85 1.61
C ASP A 78 0.84 4.72 0.83
N ALA A 79 -0.16 5.29 1.52
CA ALA A 79 -1.12 6.21 0.92
C ALA A 79 -0.44 7.48 0.37
N SER A 80 0.52 8.05 1.10
CA SER A 80 1.22 9.28 0.71
C SER A 80 2.15 9.10 -0.48
N GLU A 81 2.64 7.88 -0.75
CA GLU A 81 3.52 7.57 -1.87
C GLU A 81 2.77 7.28 -3.19
N CYS A 82 1.45 7.04 -3.15
CA CYS A 82 0.66 6.77 -4.35
C CYS A 82 0.59 7.98 -5.32
N PRO A 83 0.34 9.22 -4.88
CA PRO A 83 0.30 10.37 -5.81
C PRO A 83 1.63 10.62 -6.53
N PRO A 84 2.81 10.68 -5.89
CA PRO A 84 4.06 10.95 -6.61
C PRO A 84 4.51 9.78 -7.50
N THR A 85 4.10 8.53 -7.17
CA THR A 85 4.51 7.32 -7.91
C THR A 85 3.60 7.03 -9.08
N PHE A 86 2.30 7.10 -8.89
CA PHE A 86 1.28 6.66 -9.84
C PHE A 86 0.39 7.78 -10.36
N GLY A 87 0.66 9.04 -10.00
CA GLY A 87 -0.14 10.18 -10.43
C GLY A 87 -1.61 10.10 -9.98
N THR A 88 -1.87 9.44 -8.85
CA THR A 88 -3.23 9.31 -8.35
C THR A 88 -3.74 10.66 -7.85
N PRO A 89 -5.04 10.96 -8.02
CA PRO A 89 -5.61 12.15 -7.39
C PRO A 89 -5.54 12.02 -5.86
N PRO A 90 -5.40 13.15 -5.15
CA PRO A 90 -5.53 13.18 -3.69
C PRO A 90 -6.84 12.52 -3.25
N GLY A 91 -6.78 11.71 -2.21
CA GLY A 91 -7.96 11.03 -1.67
C GLY A 91 -8.35 9.71 -2.34
N LEU A 92 -7.66 9.27 -3.40
CA LEU A 92 -7.90 7.95 -4.01
C LEU A 92 -7.37 6.81 -3.11
N VAL A 93 -6.23 7.03 -2.47
CA VAL A 93 -5.72 6.17 -1.39
C VAL A 93 -5.60 7.02 -0.15
N VAL A 94 -6.23 6.59 0.94
CA VAL A 94 -6.36 7.36 2.19
C VAL A 94 -5.81 6.54 3.35
N GLY A 95 -5.02 7.17 4.20
CA GLY A 95 -4.60 6.60 5.48
C GLY A 95 -5.35 7.26 6.65
N LEU A 96 -5.80 6.45 7.59
CA LEU A 96 -6.37 6.86 8.86
C LEU A 96 -5.54 6.28 10.00
N ILE A 97 -5.15 7.13 10.94
CA ILE A 97 -4.36 6.73 12.11
C ILE A 97 -5.04 7.14 13.41
N ALA A 98 -5.06 6.25 14.38
CA ALA A 98 -5.53 6.55 15.71
C ALA A 98 -4.75 7.71 16.33
N GLY A 99 -5.44 8.71 16.89
CA GLY A 99 -4.82 9.94 17.40
C GLY A 99 -4.56 11.02 16.33
N GLY A 100 -4.92 10.76 15.05
CA GLY A 100 -4.81 11.74 13.97
C GLY A 100 -3.37 12.10 13.58
N SER A 101 -3.17 13.29 13.00
CA SER A 101 -1.86 13.70 12.46
C SER A 101 -0.75 13.79 13.51
N ALA A 102 -1.04 14.07 14.76
CA ALA A 102 -0.06 14.08 15.85
C ALA A 102 0.59 12.70 16.04
N ALA A 103 -0.19 11.62 15.84
CA ALA A 103 0.30 10.24 15.98
C ALA A 103 1.32 9.81 14.92
N LEU A 104 1.58 10.64 13.91
CA LEU A 104 2.66 10.36 12.93
C LEU A 104 4.04 10.51 13.54
N THR A 105 4.22 11.47 14.43
CA THR A 105 5.51 11.83 15.04
C THR A 105 5.59 11.50 16.53
N GLU A 106 4.46 11.42 17.22
CA GLU A 106 4.38 11.21 18.65
C GLU A 106 3.55 9.97 18.99
N ALA A 107 3.72 9.43 20.18
CA ALA A 107 2.83 8.40 20.71
C ALA A 107 1.60 9.08 21.34
N VAL A 108 0.40 8.78 20.84
CA VAL A 108 -0.86 9.25 21.45
C VAL A 108 -1.44 8.10 22.24
N GLU A 109 -1.22 8.12 23.55
CA GLU A 109 -1.66 7.07 24.44
C GLU A 109 -3.19 6.90 24.44
N GLY A 110 -3.67 5.66 24.54
CA GLY A 110 -5.09 5.32 24.56
C GLY A 110 -5.84 5.51 23.23
N ALA A 111 -5.22 6.11 22.20
CA ALA A 111 -5.91 6.33 20.93
C ALA A 111 -6.25 5.02 20.20
N GLU A 112 -5.45 3.96 20.39
CA GLU A 112 -5.69 2.65 19.79
C GLU A 112 -6.90 1.92 20.39
N ASP A 113 -7.29 2.27 21.63
CA ASP A 113 -8.42 1.69 22.35
C ASP A 113 -9.76 2.35 21.99
N ASP A 114 -9.74 3.50 21.31
CA ASP A 114 -10.94 4.25 20.95
C ASP A 114 -11.64 3.65 19.71
N TRP A 115 -12.45 2.61 19.95
CA TRP A 115 -13.29 1.97 18.96
C TRP A 115 -14.28 2.94 18.29
N GLN A 116 -14.83 3.90 19.06
CA GLN A 116 -15.78 4.89 18.53
C GLN A 116 -15.09 5.85 17.54
N SER A 117 -13.84 6.22 17.80
CA SER A 117 -13.08 7.08 16.89
C SER A 117 -12.85 6.40 15.54
N GLY A 118 -12.53 5.10 15.52
CA GLY A 118 -12.37 4.35 14.29
C GLY A 118 -13.65 4.37 13.44
N ARG A 119 -14.80 4.12 14.06
CA ARG A 119 -16.10 4.22 13.40
C ARG A 119 -16.41 5.60 12.87
N ARG A 120 -16.21 6.63 13.71
CA ARG A 120 -16.48 8.01 13.35
C ARG A 120 -15.67 8.45 12.14
N GLN A 121 -14.38 8.14 12.07
CA GLN A 121 -13.52 8.55 10.96
C GLN A 121 -13.94 7.88 9.63
N ILE A 122 -14.35 6.62 9.64
CA ILE A 122 -14.91 5.95 8.46
C ILE A 122 -16.23 6.60 8.04
N ALA A 123 -17.07 6.99 9.01
CA ALA A 123 -18.32 7.67 8.74
C ALA A 123 -18.11 9.07 8.15
N GLU A 124 -17.18 9.86 8.71
CA GLU A 124 -16.81 11.21 8.25
C GLU A 124 -16.18 11.21 6.85
N LEU A 125 -15.46 10.14 6.50
CA LEU A 125 -14.89 9.94 5.16
C LEU A 125 -15.98 9.58 4.12
N ASP A 126 -17.22 9.36 4.55
CA ASP A 126 -18.34 8.93 3.72
C ASP A 126 -18.00 7.72 2.85
N VAL A 127 -17.47 6.69 3.51
CA VAL A 127 -17.16 5.40 2.88
C VAL A 127 -18.45 4.74 2.39
N ASN A 128 -18.41 4.12 1.20
CA ASN A 128 -19.56 3.50 0.54
C ASN A 128 -19.19 2.15 -0.11
N GLU A 129 -20.16 1.52 -0.79
CA GLU A 129 -20.03 0.19 -1.37
C GLU A 129 -18.95 0.05 -2.47
N ASN A 130 -18.49 1.15 -3.06
CA ASN A 130 -17.39 1.11 -4.02
C ASN A 130 -16.01 1.20 -3.35
N ASP A 131 -15.95 1.55 -2.08
CA ASP A 131 -14.69 1.67 -1.35
C ASP A 131 -14.19 0.32 -0.82
N SER A 132 -12.89 0.25 -0.56
CA SER A 132 -12.22 -0.86 0.11
C SER A 132 -11.49 -0.35 1.34
N VAL A 133 -11.74 -0.95 2.51
CA VAL A 133 -11.13 -0.55 3.78
C VAL A 133 -10.26 -1.67 4.32
N ILE A 134 -8.98 -1.36 4.58
CA ILE A 134 -8.01 -2.28 5.15
C ILE A 134 -7.72 -1.88 6.59
N GLY A 135 -8.16 -2.72 7.53
CA GLY A 135 -7.78 -2.61 8.93
C GLY A 135 -6.41 -3.24 9.18
N ILE A 136 -5.53 -2.52 9.84
CA ILE A 136 -4.13 -2.95 10.07
C ILE A 136 -3.83 -2.97 11.55
N ALA A 137 -3.51 -4.15 12.10
CA ALA A 137 -3.11 -4.31 13.50
C ALA A 137 -2.20 -5.54 13.66
N ALA A 138 -1.00 -5.38 14.18
CA ALA A 138 -0.06 -6.50 14.36
C ALA A 138 -0.66 -7.61 15.25
N SER A 139 -1.25 -7.24 16.39
CA SER A 139 -1.95 -8.16 17.29
C SER A 139 -3.28 -8.68 16.71
N GLY A 140 -3.88 -7.94 15.76
CA GLY A 140 -5.24 -8.19 15.27
C GLY A 140 -6.34 -7.89 16.27
N ARG A 141 -6.08 -7.07 17.31
CA ARG A 141 -7.02 -6.78 18.41
C ARG A 141 -7.33 -5.31 18.61
N THR A 142 -6.65 -4.41 17.92
CA THR A 142 -6.76 -2.95 18.09
C THR A 142 -8.19 -2.47 17.92
N PRO A 143 -8.84 -1.95 18.99
CA PRO A 143 -10.26 -1.56 18.95
C PRO A 143 -10.55 -0.50 17.90
N TYR A 144 -9.69 0.48 17.73
CA TYR A 144 -9.82 1.52 16.71
C TYR A 144 -9.95 0.92 15.29
N ALA A 145 -9.08 -0.03 14.90
CA ALA A 145 -9.13 -0.65 13.59
C ALA A 145 -10.37 -1.55 13.42
N ILE A 146 -10.76 -2.27 14.49
CA ILE A 146 -11.97 -3.10 14.53
C ILE A 146 -13.21 -2.22 14.31
N GLY A 147 -13.35 -1.11 15.05
CA GLY A 147 -14.45 -0.17 14.90
C GLY A 147 -14.55 0.38 13.49
N GLY A 148 -13.42 0.70 12.86
CA GLY A 148 -13.36 1.15 11.47
C GLY A 148 -13.86 0.10 10.49
N LEU A 149 -13.44 -1.18 10.61
CA LEU A 149 -13.94 -2.24 9.74
C LEU A 149 -15.42 -2.51 9.93
N GLU A 150 -15.92 -2.49 11.17
CA GLU A 150 -17.34 -2.69 11.44
C GLU A 150 -18.22 -1.60 10.80
N GLU A 151 -17.81 -0.33 10.87
CA GLU A 151 -18.52 0.76 10.21
C GLU A 151 -18.42 0.67 8.68
N ALA A 152 -17.24 0.33 8.14
CA ALA A 152 -17.04 0.11 6.71
C ALA A 152 -17.95 -0.98 6.16
N LYS A 153 -18.02 -2.12 6.84
CA LYS A 153 -18.89 -3.25 6.50
C LYS A 153 -20.38 -2.84 6.51
N LYS A 154 -20.81 -2.09 7.53
CA LYS A 154 -22.17 -1.56 7.61
C LYS A 154 -22.54 -0.68 6.43
N ARG A 155 -21.55 0.02 5.85
CA ARG A 155 -21.70 0.89 4.68
C ARG A 155 -21.55 0.17 3.34
N GLY A 156 -21.38 -1.15 3.35
CA GLY A 156 -21.24 -1.99 2.16
C GLY A 156 -19.85 -2.00 1.53
N ALA A 157 -18.87 -1.33 2.14
CA ALA A 157 -17.49 -1.35 1.65
C ALA A 157 -16.86 -2.74 1.81
N LEU A 158 -15.93 -3.09 0.92
CA LEU A 158 -15.08 -4.27 1.08
C LEU A 158 -14.21 -4.10 2.32
N THR A 159 -14.22 -5.10 3.19
CA THR A 159 -13.40 -5.10 4.40
C THR A 159 -12.28 -6.13 4.31
N ILE A 160 -11.05 -5.67 4.58
CA ILE A 160 -9.84 -6.49 4.55
C ILE A 160 -9.10 -6.29 5.87
N SER A 161 -8.55 -7.36 6.43
CA SER A 161 -7.69 -7.30 7.62
C SER A 161 -6.26 -7.66 7.30
N ILE A 162 -5.31 -6.95 7.92
CA ILE A 162 -3.89 -7.33 7.96
C ILE A 162 -3.48 -7.47 9.42
N ALA A 163 -3.19 -8.71 9.85
CA ALA A 163 -2.74 -9.01 11.21
C ALA A 163 -1.55 -9.97 11.17
N CYS A 164 -0.72 -10.01 12.23
CA CYS A 164 0.40 -10.97 12.32
C CYS A 164 0.09 -12.13 13.28
N ASN A 165 -1.18 -12.33 13.57
CA ASN A 165 -1.72 -13.44 14.38
C ASN A 165 -2.95 -14.03 13.70
N ARG A 166 -3.11 -15.35 13.81
CA ARG A 166 -4.29 -16.08 13.33
C ARG A 166 -4.67 -17.18 14.34
N PRO A 167 -5.93 -17.25 14.80
CA PRO A 167 -7.02 -16.34 14.48
C PRO A 167 -6.86 -14.95 15.12
N SER A 168 -7.58 -13.95 14.63
CA SER A 168 -7.61 -12.62 15.23
C SER A 168 -9.00 -11.99 15.21
N SER A 169 -9.28 -11.10 16.16
CA SER A 169 -10.55 -10.38 16.24
C SER A 169 -10.81 -9.51 14.99
N LEU A 170 -9.73 -8.92 14.44
CA LEU A 170 -9.78 -8.10 13.23
C LEU A 170 -10.16 -8.94 12.01
N GLU A 171 -9.57 -10.15 11.88
CA GLU A 171 -9.90 -11.08 10.79
C GLU A 171 -11.37 -11.49 10.83
N GLY A 172 -11.93 -11.71 12.00
CA GLY A 172 -13.36 -12.03 12.16
C GLY A 172 -14.33 -10.91 11.75
N ARG A 173 -13.85 -9.69 11.48
CA ARG A 173 -14.63 -8.53 11.01
C ARG A 173 -14.45 -8.25 9.53
N ALA A 174 -13.49 -8.88 8.88
CA ALA A 174 -13.14 -8.68 7.48
C ALA A 174 -13.73 -9.78 6.59
N GLU A 175 -13.96 -9.44 5.32
CA GLU A 175 -14.32 -10.40 4.27
C GLU A 175 -13.07 -11.14 3.76
N ILE A 176 -11.92 -10.46 3.75
CA ILE A 176 -10.64 -11.03 3.34
C ILE A 176 -9.64 -10.85 4.49
N GLY A 177 -9.09 -11.96 4.98
CA GLY A 177 -8.06 -11.97 6.02
C GLY A 177 -6.67 -12.23 5.44
N ILE A 178 -5.70 -11.37 5.73
CA ILE A 178 -4.30 -11.52 5.36
C ILE A 178 -3.50 -11.59 6.68
N ALA A 179 -2.89 -12.75 6.96
CA ALA A 179 -2.24 -12.96 8.23
C ALA A 179 -0.80 -13.52 8.07
N PRO A 180 0.19 -12.67 7.72
CA PRO A 180 1.58 -13.07 7.71
C PRO A 180 2.08 -13.29 9.15
N VAL A 181 2.01 -14.53 9.62
CA VAL A 181 2.41 -14.91 10.97
C VAL A 181 3.94 -14.99 11.03
N VAL A 182 4.56 -13.97 11.63
CA VAL A 182 6.03 -13.81 11.70
C VAL A 182 6.65 -14.38 13.00
N GLY A 183 5.82 -14.95 13.90
CA GLY A 183 6.25 -15.41 15.21
C GLY A 183 6.60 -14.30 16.20
N PRO A 184 7.14 -14.66 17.36
CA PRO A 184 7.54 -13.70 18.40
C PRO A 184 8.64 -12.75 17.90
N GLU A 185 8.60 -11.50 18.36
CA GLU A 185 9.63 -10.51 18.03
C GLU A 185 10.96 -10.77 18.73
N VAL A 186 12.04 -10.20 18.21
CA VAL A 186 13.37 -10.29 18.89
C VAL A 186 13.39 -9.58 20.25
N VAL A 187 12.57 -8.53 20.40
CA VAL A 187 12.24 -7.89 21.67
C VAL A 187 10.73 -8.07 21.84
N SER A 188 10.33 -8.86 22.83
CA SER A 188 8.93 -9.24 23.08
C SER A 188 8.00 -8.03 23.08
N GLY A 189 6.87 -8.12 22.35
CA GLY A 189 5.89 -7.06 22.23
C GLY A 189 6.27 -5.90 21.30
N SER A 190 7.52 -5.85 20.77
CA SER A 190 7.96 -4.75 19.89
C SER A 190 7.55 -4.98 18.43
N THR A 191 6.25 -4.96 18.16
CA THR A 191 5.64 -5.28 16.85
C THR A 191 5.97 -4.30 15.73
N ARG A 192 6.76 -3.25 16.00
CA ARG A 192 7.33 -2.38 14.96
C ARG A 192 8.41 -3.08 14.10
N LEU A 193 8.92 -4.24 14.52
CA LEU A 193 10.02 -4.98 13.91
C LEU A 193 9.50 -5.92 12.80
N LYS A 194 9.45 -7.25 13.04
CA LYS A 194 9.02 -8.22 12.03
C LYS A 194 7.57 -8.01 11.58
N ALA A 195 6.66 -7.79 12.52
CA ALA A 195 5.25 -7.55 12.21
C ALA A 195 5.07 -6.28 11.36
N GLY A 196 5.72 -5.17 11.75
CA GLY A 196 5.70 -3.94 10.96
C GLY A 196 6.29 -4.14 9.56
N THR A 197 7.40 -4.87 9.44
CA THR A 197 8.02 -5.20 8.15
C THR A 197 7.08 -6.03 7.26
N ALA A 198 6.40 -7.04 7.82
CA ALA A 198 5.41 -7.84 7.10
C ALA A 198 4.24 -6.99 6.61
N GLN A 199 3.69 -6.14 7.47
CA GLN A 199 2.60 -5.21 7.10
C GLN A 199 3.03 -4.28 5.96
N LYS A 200 4.22 -3.68 6.05
CA LYS A 200 4.77 -2.82 4.99
C LYS A 200 4.87 -3.57 3.66
N MET A 201 5.34 -4.81 3.65
CA MET A 201 5.44 -5.62 2.45
C MET A 201 4.06 -5.89 1.84
N VAL A 202 3.07 -6.26 2.65
CA VAL A 202 1.70 -6.52 2.20
C VAL A 202 1.06 -5.26 1.63
N LEU A 203 1.15 -4.11 2.31
CA LEU A 203 0.60 -2.83 1.85
C LEU A 203 1.20 -2.44 0.50
N ASN A 204 2.53 -2.49 0.36
CA ASN A 204 3.19 -2.16 -0.91
C ASN A 204 2.82 -3.14 -2.04
N MET A 205 2.65 -4.44 -1.75
CA MET A 205 2.16 -5.41 -2.75
C MET A 205 0.75 -5.05 -3.21
N ILE A 206 -0.16 -4.73 -2.29
CA ILE A 206 -1.54 -4.39 -2.62
C ILE A 206 -1.58 -3.11 -3.44
N SER A 207 -1.04 -1.99 -2.94
CA SER A 207 -1.10 -0.70 -3.64
C SER A 207 -0.44 -0.77 -5.01
N THR A 208 0.76 -1.35 -5.10
CA THR A 208 1.49 -1.48 -6.36
C THR A 208 0.74 -2.35 -7.36
N ALA A 209 0.25 -3.53 -6.94
CA ALA A 209 -0.47 -4.43 -7.84
C ALA A 209 -1.80 -3.82 -8.32
N VAL A 210 -2.56 -3.17 -7.44
CA VAL A 210 -3.78 -2.43 -7.79
C VAL A 210 -3.46 -1.34 -8.82
N MET A 211 -2.42 -0.53 -8.61
CA MET A 211 -2.03 0.52 -9.55
C MET A 211 -1.57 -0.04 -10.90
N ILE A 212 -0.87 -1.17 -10.94
CA ILE A 212 -0.54 -1.89 -12.17
C ILE A 212 -1.82 -2.32 -12.89
N ARG A 213 -2.78 -2.91 -12.17
CA ARG A 213 -4.07 -3.36 -12.70
C ARG A 213 -4.95 -2.19 -13.18
N LEU A 214 -4.76 -1.00 -12.65
CA LEU A 214 -5.41 0.24 -13.11
C LEU A 214 -4.65 0.92 -14.27
N GLY A 215 -3.66 0.26 -14.86
CA GLY A 215 -2.91 0.77 -16.01
C GLY A 215 -1.97 1.94 -15.70
N LYS A 216 -1.54 2.09 -14.44
CA LYS A 216 -0.62 3.14 -13.99
C LYS A 216 0.85 2.89 -14.37
N THR A 217 1.13 1.73 -14.97
CA THR A 217 2.47 1.34 -15.42
C THR A 217 2.47 0.88 -16.88
N TYR A 218 3.63 0.94 -17.52
CA TYR A 218 3.91 0.30 -18.79
C TYR A 218 5.18 -0.54 -18.64
N SER A 219 5.09 -1.86 -18.84
CA SER A 219 6.10 -2.79 -18.35
C SER A 219 6.33 -2.54 -16.85
N ASN A 220 7.56 -2.33 -16.40
CA ASN A 220 7.92 -1.95 -15.03
C ASN A 220 8.23 -0.44 -14.88
N LEU A 221 7.77 0.40 -15.83
CA LEU A 221 8.03 1.83 -15.83
C LEU A 221 6.85 2.62 -15.25
N MET A 222 7.16 3.64 -14.45
CA MET A 222 6.19 4.57 -13.85
C MET A 222 5.73 5.61 -14.88
N VAL A 223 4.71 5.29 -15.68
CA VAL A 223 4.30 6.14 -16.81
C VAL A 223 3.29 7.24 -16.46
N ASP A 224 2.73 7.20 -15.24
CA ASP A 224 1.82 8.25 -14.71
C ASP A 224 2.54 9.23 -13.75
N VAL A 225 3.86 9.25 -13.77
CA VAL A 225 4.64 10.18 -12.95
C VAL A 225 4.31 11.64 -13.31
N GLN A 226 4.05 12.46 -12.31
CA GLN A 226 3.87 13.90 -12.49
C GLN A 226 5.23 14.62 -12.38
N PRO A 227 5.73 15.28 -13.44
CA PRO A 227 7.06 15.87 -13.45
C PRO A 227 7.11 17.22 -12.72
N THR A 228 6.73 17.26 -11.44
CA THR A 228 6.60 18.48 -10.63
C THR A 228 7.95 19.08 -10.19
N ASN A 229 9.03 18.30 -10.18
CA ASN A 229 10.37 18.77 -9.79
C ASN A 229 11.44 18.35 -10.81
N ILE A 230 12.66 18.85 -10.65
CA ILE A 230 13.79 18.57 -11.57
C ILE A 230 14.05 17.07 -11.70
N LYS A 231 14.10 16.35 -10.58
CA LYS A 231 14.33 14.89 -10.55
C LYS A 231 13.24 14.14 -11.33
N LEU A 232 11.98 14.50 -11.14
CA LEU A 232 10.85 13.85 -11.81
C LEU A 232 10.78 14.20 -13.30
N ARG A 233 11.18 15.42 -13.70
CA ARG A 233 11.35 15.78 -15.12
C ARG A 233 12.44 14.96 -15.80
N HIS A 234 13.59 14.76 -15.17
CA HIS A 234 14.62 13.87 -15.70
C HIS A 234 14.15 12.42 -15.80
N ARG A 235 13.43 11.93 -14.79
CA ARG A 235 12.85 10.58 -14.81
C ARG A 235 11.86 10.41 -15.97
N ALA A 236 10.95 11.36 -16.18
CA ALA A 236 9.97 11.31 -17.28
C ALA A 236 10.65 11.18 -18.66
N ARG A 237 11.70 11.96 -18.92
CA ARG A 237 12.48 11.86 -20.17
C ARG A 237 13.13 10.48 -20.37
N ARG A 238 13.73 9.94 -19.29
CA ARG A 238 14.33 8.60 -19.32
C ARG A 238 13.29 7.52 -19.56
N ILE A 239 12.13 7.60 -18.88
CA ILE A 239 11.05 6.63 -19.06
C ILE A 239 10.58 6.61 -20.51
N VAL A 240 10.38 7.77 -21.16
CA VAL A 240 9.99 7.82 -22.59
C VAL A 240 11.09 7.20 -23.46
N ALA A 241 12.36 7.53 -23.24
CA ALA A 241 13.48 6.96 -23.99
C ALA A 241 13.55 5.43 -23.82
N GLU A 242 13.50 4.92 -22.59
CA GLU A 242 13.54 3.50 -22.27
C GLU A 242 12.33 2.72 -22.83
N ALA A 243 11.12 3.30 -22.76
CA ALA A 243 9.90 2.68 -23.25
C ALA A 243 9.84 2.58 -24.77
N THR A 244 10.51 3.50 -25.48
CA THR A 244 10.37 3.65 -26.95
C THR A 244 11.62 3.29 -27.74
N GLY A 245 12.77 3.12 -27.06
CA GLY A 245 14.07 2.89 -27.70
C GLY A 245 14.67 4.12 -28.38
N LEU A 246 14.06 5.31 -28.20
CA LEU A 246 14.62 6.56 -28.76
C LEU A 246 15.77 7.09 -27.89
N ASP A 247 16.65 7.86 -28.52
CA ASP A 247 17.64 8.64 -27.77
C ASP A 247 16.96 9.71 -26.88
N LEU A 248 17.66 10.15 -25.84
CA LEU A 248 17.12 11.07 -24.84
C LEU A 248 16.71 12.43 -25.44
N GLN A 249 17.39 12.90 -26.49
CA GLN A 249 17.10 14.19 -27.10
C GLN A 249 15.77 14.15 -27.85
N ARG A 250 15.54 13.13 -28.67
CA ARG A 250 14.27 12.90 -29.38
C ARG A 250 13.13 12.66 -28.42
N ALA A 251 13.33 11.80 -27.42
CA ALA A 251 12.34 11.54 -26.38
C ALA A 251 11.94 12.82 -25.63
N THR A 252 12.91 13.70 -25.33
CA THR A 252 12.65 15.00 -24.69
C THR A 252 11.81 15.92 -25.57
N GLY A 253 12.10 15.99 -26.86
CA GLY A 253 11.33 16.81 -27.81
C GLY A 253 9.87 16.37 -27.92
N ILE A 254 9.64 15.06 -28.05
CA ILE A 254 8.28 14.51 -28.15
C ILE A 254 7.52 14.66 -26.82
N LEU A 255 8.18 14.41 -25.69
CA LEU A 255 7.56 14.62 -24.39
C LEU A 255 7.13 16.08 -24.19
N ALA A 256 7.93 17.04 -24.66
CA ALA A 256 7.56 18.46 -24.62
C ALA A 256 6.34 18.75 -25.51
N ALA A 257 6.27 18.18 -26.72
CA ALA A 257 5.11 18.28 -27.60
C ALA A 257 3.84 17.65 -27.01
N CYS A 258 4.02 16.68 -26.08
CA CYS A 258 2.93 16.05 -25.34
C CYS A 258 2.64 16.75 -23.98
N ASN A 259 3.07 17.99 -23.77
CA ASN A 259 2.89 18.74 -22.51
C ASN A 259 3.43 18.03 -21.25
N GLY A 260 4.46 17.18 -21.39
CA GLY A 260 5.03 16.42 -20.30
C GLY A 260 4.27 15.14 -19.94
N GLU A 261 3.23 14.79 -20.68
CA GLU A 261 2.43 13.57 -20.47
C GLU A 261 3.18 12.34 -20.98
N VAL A 262 3.76 11.56 -20.07
CA VAL A 262 4.61 10.41 -20.41
C VAL A 262 3.86 9.35 -21.20
N LYS A 263 2.65 8.97 -20.77
CA LYS A 263 1.82 7.98 -21.50
C LYS A 263 1.51 8.42 -22.91
N THR A 264 1.09 9.66 -23.08
CA THR A 264 0.78 10.26 -24.40
C THR A 264 2.00 10.21 -25.31
N ALA A 265 3.18 10.58 -24.79
CA ALA A 265 4.42 10.53 -25.55
C ALA A 265 4.77 9.10 -25.99
N ILE A 266 4.66 8.12 -25.10
CA ILE A 266 4.93 6.71 -25.40
C ILE A 266 3.96 6.19 -26.49
N VAL A 267 2.66 6.45 -26.36
CA VAL A 267 1.65 6.00 -27.33
C VAL A 267 1.86 6.71 -28.67
N ALA A 268 2.11 8.02 -28.67
CA ALA A 268 2.38 8.76 -29.91
C ALA A 268 3.55 8.18 -30.69
N ILE A 269 4.63 7.85 -30.01
CA ILE A 269 5.84 7.27 -30.62
C ILE A 269 5.59 5.85 -31.11
N LEU A 270 5.08 4.97 -30.26
CA LEU A 270 4.97 3.54 -30.57
C LEU A 270 3.85 3.22 -31.55
N ALA A 271 2.76 4.00 -31.55
CA ALA A 271 1.67 3.86 -32.50
C ALA A 271 1.83 4.73 -33.77
N GLY A 272 2.84 5.62 -33.82
CA GLY A 272 3.07 6.51 -34.97
C GLY A 272 1.95 7.52 -35.20
N VAL A 273 1.34 8.05 -34.13
CA VAL A 273 0.19 8.96 -34.19
C VAL A 273 0.50 10.33 -33.56
N SER A 274 -0.36 11.33 -33.81
CA SER A 274 -0.21 12.62 -33.13
C SER A 274 -0.51 12.55 -31.64
N PRO A 275 -0.01 13.49 -30.82
CA PRO A 275 -0.32 13.56 -29.38
C PRO A 275 -1.83 13.59 -29.09
N GLU A 276 -2.63 14.24 -29.93
CA GLU A 276 -4.09 14.33 -29.81
C GLU A 276 -4.74 12.96 -29.97
N ILE A 277 -4.34 12.21 -31.00
CA ILE A 277 -4.83 10.85 -31.26
C ILE A 277 -4.38 9.91 -30.12
N ALA A 278 -3.15 10.07 -29.65
CA ALA A 278 -2.65 9.27 -28.51
C ALA A 278 -3.47 9.49 -27.22
N ARG A 279 -3.87 10.74 -26.92
CA ARG A 279 -4.77 11.05 -25.79
C ARG A 279 -6.15 10.40 -25.95
N ILE A 280 -6.74 10.48 -27.15
CA ILE A 280 -8.04 9.86 -27.43
C ILE A 280 -7.94 8.35 -27.19
N ARG A 281 -6.95 7.67 -27.76
CA ARG A 281 -6.75 6.23 -27.58
C ARG A 281 -6.53 5.85 -26.09
N LEU A 282 -5.79 6.65 -25.33
CA LEU A 282 -5.61 6.44 -23.89
C LEU A 282 -6.93 6.58 -23.13
N LEU A 283 -7.77 7.57 -23.47
CA LEU A 283 -9.09 7.72 -22.86
C LEU A 283 -10.01 6.53 -23.18
N GLU A 284 -10.08 6.10 -24.42
CA GLU A 284 -10.89 4.95 -24.87
C GLU A 284 -10.45 3.63 -24.24
N THR A 285 -9.17 3.51 -23.90
CA THR A 285 -8.60 2.31 -23.30
C THR A 285 -8.43 2.39 -21.78
N GLY A 286 -9.02 3.40 -21.11
CA GLY A 286 -8.92 3.57 -19.65
C GLY A 286 -7.51 3.84 -19.16
N GLY A 287 -6.65 4.44 -19.98
CA GLY A 287 -5.27 4.79 -19.64
C GLY A 287 -4.25 3.66 -19.78
N TYR A 288 -4.64 2.52 -20.37
CA TYR A 288 -3.73 1.40 -20.59
C TYR A 288 -2.88 1.59 -21.85
N VAL A 289 -1.61 1.90 -21.66
CA VAL A 289 -0.65 2.16 -22.76
C VAL A 289 -0.62 1.03 -23.79
N ARG A 290 -0.53 -0.24 -23.36
CA ARG A 290 -0.50 -1.40 -24.28
C ARG A 290 -1.74 -1.47 -25.17
N LYS A 291 -2.92 -1.20 -24.63
CA LYS A 291 -4.16 -1.21 -25.39
C LYS A 291 -4.26 0.00 -26.35
N ALA A 292 -3.68 1.14 -25.96
CA ALA A 292 -3.69 2.37 -26.76
C ALA A 292 -2.70 2.33 -27.95
N ILE A 293 -1.66 1.50 -27.85
CA ILE A 293 -0.71 1.29 -28.96
C ILE A 293 -1.35 0.42 -30.08
N GLY A 294 -2.12 -0.61 -29.71
CA GLY A 294 -2.73 -1.57 -30.62
C GLY A 294 -2.12 -2.95 -30.49
#